data_8e4be85b6537b6d8af9d54294d58d618
#
_entry.id   8e4be85b6537b6d8af9d54294d58d618
#
_cell.length_a   1.000
_cell.length_b   1.000
_cell.length_c   1.000
_cell.angle_alpha   90.00
_cell.angle_beta   90.00
_cell.angle_gamma   90.00
#
_symmetry.space_group_name_H-M   'P 1'
#
loop_
_entity.id
_entity.type
_entity.pdbx_description
1 polymer ?
#
loop_
_entity_poly.entity_id
_entity_poly.type
_entity_poly.pdbx_seq_one_letter_code
_entity_poly.pdbx_strand_id
1 'polypeptide(L)' 'MSNNNKWRKDLKVGDLVMMRSNHMAILTEINWRSEDSEYPHVKLRYTDDDSNGSCSAWRVKEVLSESR' A
#
# COMPACT_ATOMS: atom_id res chain seq x y z
N MET A 1 13.30 -14.73 -7.47
CA MET A 1 13.05 -14.36 -7.32
C MET A 1 12.65 -13.69 -6.58
N SER A 2 12.54 -13.49 -6.19
CA SER A 2 12.29 -12.74 -5.68
C SER A 2 11.74 -12.54 -4.53
N ASN A 3 11.92 -11.80 -3.76
CA ASN A 3 11.46 -11.58 -2.71
C ASN A 3 10.46 -10.73 -2.67
N ASN A 4 9.48 -11.11 -2.59
CA ASN A 4 8.37 -10.48 -2.89
C ASN A 4 7.81 -9.55 -1.93
N ASN A 5 8.24 -9.54 -0.71
CA ASN A 5 7.72 -8.65 0.28
C ASN A 5 8.56 -7.40 0.45
N LYS A 6 9.69 -7.39 -0.20
CA LYS A 6 10.59 -6.26 -0.04
C LYS A 6 10.00 -4.96 -0.56
N TRP A 7 9.29 -5.02 -1.65
CA TRP A 7 8.74 -3.81 -2.24
C TRP A 7 7.68 -3.17 -1.36
N ARG A 8 7.05 -3.97 -0.49
CA ARG A 8 6.04 -3.38 0.40
C ARG A 8 6.65 -2.45 1.43
N LYS A 9 7.92 -2.61 1.70
CA LYS A 9 8.61 -1.71 2.62
C LYS A 9 9.06 -0.42 1.94
N ASP A 10 9.03 -0.42 0.61
CA ASP A 10 9.44 0.73 -0.17
C ASP A 10 8.26 1.54 -0.71
N LEU A 11 7.06 1.24 -0.25
CA LEU A 11 5.88 1.97 -0.68
C LEU A 11 6.00 3.44 -0.28
N LYS A 12 5.43 4.32 -1.10
CA LYS A 12 5.49 5.74 -0.85
C LYS A 12 4.11 6.35 -1.01
N VAL A 13 3.89 7.45 -0.32
CA VAL A 13 2.65 8.20 -0.47
C VAL A 13 2.54 8.64 -1.93
N GLY A 14 1.36 8.43 -2.50
CA GLY A 14 1.10 8.75 -3.90
C GLY A 14 1.19 7.56 -4.83
N ASP A 15 1.67 6.42 -4.35
CA ASP A 15 1.73 5.22 -5.18
C ASP A 15 0.33 4.73 -5.51
N LEU A 16 0.13 4.34 -6.76
CA LEU A 16 -1.12 3.71 -7.17
C LEU A 16 -0.93 2.22 -7.03
N VAL A 17 -1.80 1.58 -6.27
CA VAL A 17 -1.66 0.17 -5.95
C VAL A 17 -2.95 -0.58 -6.24
N MET A 18 -2.80 -1.88 -6.47
CA MET A 18 -3.92 -2.80 -6.58
C MET A 18 -3.99 -3.58 -5.28
N MET A 19 -5.15 -3.56 -4.65
CA MET A 19 -5.36 -4.29 -3.41
C MET A 19 -5.74 -5.74 -3.71
N ARG A 20 -5.61 -6.59 -2.71
CA ARG A 20 -5.97 -8.00 -2.87
C ARG A 20 -7.45 -8.19 -3.16
N SER A 21 -8.25 -7.19 -2.85
CA SER A 21 -9.69 -7.21 -3.17
C SER A 21 -9.95 -6.79 -4.61
N ASN A 22 -8.90 -6.55 -5.39
CA ASN A 22 -9.01 -6.13 -6.79
C ASN A 22 -9.53 -4.71 -6.95
N HIS A 23 -9.34 -3.88 -5.93
CA HIS A 23 -9.68 -2.47 -6.03
C HIS A 23 -8.39 -1.67 -6.12
N MET A 24 -8.38 -0.64 -6.95
CA MET A 24 -7.23 0.24 -7.03
C MET A 24 -7.33 1.34 -5.99
N ALA A 25 -6.20 1.74 -5.46
CA ALA A 25 -6.16 2.78 -4.45
C ALA A 25 -4.86 3.55 -4.54
N ILE A 26 -4.89 4.75 -3.99
CA ILE A 26 -3.70 5.59 -3.91
C ILE A 26 -3.33 5.71 -2.45
N LEU A 27 -2.07 5.49 -2.15
CA LEU A 27 -1.59 5.59 -0.77
C LEU A 27 -1.55 7.04 -0.35
N THR A 28 -2.17 7.34 0.78
CA THR A 28 -2.21 8.72 1.27
C THR A 28 -1.37 8.90 2.52
N GLU A 29 -1.06 7.81 3.22
CA GLU A 29 -0.25 7.90 4.43
C GLU A 29 0.37 6.55 4.72
N ILE A 30 1.59 6.54 5.20
CA ILE A 30 2.29 5.31 5.54
C ILE A 30 2.86 5.48 6.94
N ASN A 31 2.50 4.58 7.84
CA ASN A 31 2.95 4.65 9.22
C ASN A 31 3.53 3.33 9.66
N TRP A 32 4.71 3.37 10.23
CA TRP A 32 5.31 2.19 10.84
C TRP A 32 4.91 2.17 12.30
N ARG A 33 4.18 1.14 12.69
CA ARG A 33 3.68 1.08 14.05
C ARG A 33 4.69 0.60 15.05
N SER A 34 5.63 -0.22 14.59
CA SER A 34 6.57 -0.83 15.49
C SER A 34 7.78 -1.23 14.69
N GLU A 35 8.93 -1.24 15.33
CA GLU A 35 10.14 -1.68 14.65
C GLU A 35 10.08 -3.14 14.28
N ASP A 36 9.25 -3.91 14.98
CA ASP A 36 9.13 -5.32 14.71
C ASP A 36 8.12 -5.63 13.63
N SER A 37 7.41 -4.63 13.14
CA SER A 37 6.42 -4.86 12.10
C SER A 37 7.09 -5.14 10.78
N GLU A 38 6.64 -6.16 10.09
CA GLU A 38 7.17 -6.47 8.77
C GLU A 38 6.61 -5.52 7.73
N TYR A 39 5.42 -4.97 7.98
CA TYR A 39 4.77 -4.11 7.02
C TYR A 39 4.25 -2.86 7.71
N PRO A 40 4.31 -1.72 7.05
CA PRO A 40 3.71 -0.52 7.63
C PRO A 40 2.20 -0.57 7.56
N HIS A 41 1.57 0.25 8.35
CA HIS A 41 0.14 0.47 8.26
C HIS A 41 -0.06 1.62 7.26
N VAL A 42 -0.93 1.43 6.30
CA VAL A 42 -1.11 2.43 5.25
C VAL A 42 -2.54 2.93 5.24
N LYS A 43 -2.70 4.20 4.92
CA LYS A 43 -3.99 4.77 4.63
C LYS A 43 -4.06 4.99 3.13
N LEU A 44 -5.24 4.78 2.58
CA LEU A 44 -5.38 4.84 1.15
C LEU A 44 -6.74 5.39 0.77
N ARG A 45 -6.85 5.76 -0.48
CA ARG A 45 -8.08 6.27 -1.04
C ARG A 45 -8.40 5.44 -2.25
N TYR A 46 -9.53 4.77 -2.24
CA TYR A 46 -9.92 3.94 -3.37
C TYR A 46 -10.33 4.82 -4.54
N THR A 47 -9.93 4.43 -5.73
CA THR A 47 -10.21 5.24 -6.91
C THR A 47 -11.63 4.99 -7.45
N ASP A 48 -12.24 3.88 -7.05
CA ASP A 48 -13.56 3.53 -7.56
C ASP A 48 -14.63 4.48 -7.08
N ASP A 49 -14.62 4.79 -5.79
CA ASP A 49 -15.69 5.57 -5.21
C ASP A 49 -15.16 6.67 -4.29
N ASP A 50 -13.88 6.94 -4.35
CA ASP A 50 -13.25 7.98 -3.52
C ASP A 50 -13.38 7.73 -2.04
N SER A 51 -13.61 6.51 -1.63
CA SER A 51 -13.68 6.22 -0.20
C SER A 51 -12.27 6.08 0.36
N ASN A 52 -12.15 6.32 1.65
CA ASN A 52 -10.89 6.21 2.34
C ASN A 52 -10.87 4.90 3.12
N GLY A 53 -9.69 4.33 3.26
CA GLY A 53 -9.52 3.12 4.02
C GLY A 53 -8.13 3.07 4.62
N SER A 54 -7.92 2.08 5.47
CA SER A 54 -6.60 1.85 6.03
C SER A 54 -6.43 0.36 6.27
N CYS A 55 -5.20 -0.11 6.16
CA CYS A 55 -4.91 -1.52 6.36
C CYS A 55 -3.42 -1.70 6.43
N SER A 56 -3.00 -2.93 6.66
CA SER A 56 -1.59 -3.26 6.60
C SER A 56 -1.15 -3.34 5.15
N ALA A 57 0.08 -2.99 4.89
CA ALA A 57 0.62 -2.99 3.54
C ALA A 57 0.61 -4.38 2.91
N TRP A 58 0.53 -5.45 3.71
CA TRP A 58 0.50 -6.79 3.11
C TRP A 58 -0.76 -7.01 2.27
N ARG A 59 -1.77 -6.19 2.46
CA ARG A 59 -2.99 -6.30 1.66
C ARG A 59 -2.82 -5.71 0.26
N VAL A 60 -1.73 -5.05 0.01
CA VAL A 60 -1.42 -4.53 -1.32
C VAL A 60 -0.96 -5.69 -2.19
N LYS A 61 -1.63 -5.90 -3.32
CA LYS A 61 -1.30 -6.98 -4.21
C LYS A 61 -0.12 -6.62 -5.10
N GLU A 62 -0.13 -5.41 -5.64
CA GLU A 62 0.98 -4.96 -6.47
C GLU A 62 0.94 -3.45 -6.61
N VAL A 63 2.08 -2.87 -6.94
CA VAL A 63 2.17 -1.45 -7.22
C VAL A 63 2.00 -1.25 -8.72
N LEU A 64 1.01 -0.45 -9.10
CA LEU A 64 0.71 -0.20 -10.50
C LEU A 64 1.51 0.97 -11.04
N SER A 65 1.72 1.99 -10.19
CA SER A 65 2.47 3.17 -10.61
C SER A 65 3.14 3.77 -9.39
N GLU A 66 4.43 3.97 -9.48
CA GLU A 66 5.18 4.51 -8.36
C GLU A 66 5.20 6.03 -8.40
N SER A 67 5.08 6.62 -7.21
CA SER A 67 5.22 8.05 -7.08
C SER A 67 6.70 8.41 -7.22
N ARG A 68 6.98 9.50 -7.90
CA ARG A 68 8.37 9.92 -8.11
C ARG A 68 8.57 11.35 -7.70
#